data_c41e34bfc32a2d48b708ce900fc2cb05
#
_entry.id   c41e34bfc32a2d48b708ce900fc2cb05
#
_cell.length_a   1.000
_cell.length_b   1.000
_cell.length_c   1.000
_cell.angle_alpha   90.00
_cell.angle_beta   90.00
_cell.angle_gamma   90.00
#
_symmetry.space_group_name_H-M   'P 1'
#
loop_
_entity.id
_entity.type
_entity.pdbx_description
1 polymer ?
#
loop_
_entity_poly.entity_id
_entity_poly.type
_entity_poly.pdbx_seq_one_letter_code
_entity_poly.pdbx_strand_id
1 'polypeptide(L)'
;MKNYILIIISFFLITCDTIEPPYLQSNNQSSQKIVLIEKFTGHKCSNCPDATRKIKELQELYQDAIIPISIHPGGLKEFTDTDDNYIYDFTTNSSDVIASDMGASFLPLGTVNRIDGGISNRCFTKDQWASEIEKLLYDSEGLPRPKKFNIDISTVFNTTKKELTIETNIIALSDVKNNFNLVIIIIEDGIIAPQIDGTEFIESYEHNNIYRCAVNGTYGENISNSNGLENQFEYQSINTLILNQDANHNWTSDWDNINNCYVVAYVYETESLIIQDSVKKAIIDE
;
A
#
# COMPACT_ATOMS: atom_id res chain seq x y z
N MET A 1 -68.69 -27.34 52.73
CA MET A 1 -68.30 -26.66 51.46
C MET A 1 -66.83 -26.52 51.49
N LYS A 2 -66.07 -27.26 50.61
CA LYS A 2 -64.61 -27.24 50.51
C LYS A 2 -64.21 -26.34 49.31
N ASN A 3 -63.54 -25.24 49.62
CA ASN A 3 -63.01 -24.36 48.59
C ASN A 3 -61.67 -24.93 48.06
N TYR A 4 -61.64 -25.31 46.82
CA TYR A 4 -60.40 -25.66 46.13
C TYR A 4 -59.83 -24.38 45.48
N ILE A 5 -58.66 -23.95 45.95
CA ILE A 5 -57.86 -22.87 45.33
C ILE A 5 -57.05 -23.52 44.23
N LEU A 6 -57.33 -23.14 42.97
CA LEU A 6 -56.55 -23.55 41.79
C LEU A 6 -55.35 -22.61 41.64
N ILE A 7 -54.14 -23.15 41.91
CA ILE A 7 -52.89 -22.41 41.66
C ILE A 7 -52.48 -22.68 40.21
N ILE A 8 -52.60 -21.65 39.35
CA ILE A 8 -52.09 -21.69 38.00
C ILE A 8 -50.57 -21.32 38.05
N ILE A 9 -49.68 -22.31 37.87
CA ILE A 9 -48.27 -22.13 37.72
C ILE A 9 -48.02 -21.77 36.26
N SER A 10 -47.75 -20.47 36.02
CA SER A 10 -47.30 -20.00 34.71
C SER A 10 -45.84 -20.40 34.49
N PHE A 11 -45.62 -21.34 33.58
CA PHE A 11 -44.29 -21.77 33.17
C PHE A 11 -43.77 -20.74 32.15
N PHE A 12 -42.90 -19.81 32.57
CA PHE A 12 -42.12 -18.99 31.68
C PHE A 12 -41.02 -19.88 31.03
N LEU A 13 -41.24 -20.27 29.78
CA LEU A 13 -40.22 -20.85 28.95
C LEU A 13 -39.23 -19.72 28.57
N ILE A 14 -38.10 -19.64 29.27
CA ILE A 14 -36.95 -18.87 28.84
C ILE A 14 -36.27 -19.72 27.76
N THR A 15 -36.66 -19.54 26.53
CA THR A 15 -35.87 -20.03 25.41
C THR A 15 -34.62 -19.13 25.30
N CYS A 16 -33.49 -19.58 25.84
CA CYS A 16 -32.20 -19.07 25.45
C CYS A 16 -31.97 -19.53 24.01
N ASP A 17 -32.08 -18.60 23.07
CA ASP A 17 -31.72 -18.85 21.69
C ASP A 17 -30.18 -18.95 21.68
N THR A 18 -29.64 -20.15 21.79
CA THR A 18 -28.22 -20.42 21.56
C THR A 18 -28.02 -20.40 20.07
N ILE A 19 -27.49 -19.27 19.54
CA ILE A 19 -26.98 -19.18 18.17
C ILE A 19 -25.75 -20.09 18.11
N GLU A 20 -25.92 -21.29 17.48
CA GLU A 20 -24.78 -22.17 17.24
C GLU A 20 -23.87 -21.61 16.12
N PRO A 21 -22.52 -21.76 16.27
CA PRO A 21 -21.61 -21.44 15.17
C PRO A 21 -21.93 -22.29 13.90
N PRO A 22 -21.68 -21.76 12.69
CA PRO A 22 -20.70 -20.72 12.45
C PRO A 22 -21.28 -19.32 12.63
N TYR A 23 -20.86 -18.64 13.66
CA TYR A 23 -20.90 -17.19 13.59
C TYR A 23 -20.31 -16.81 12.24
N LEU A 24 -20.96 -15.87 11.55
CA LEU A 24 -20.39 -15.30 10.36
C LEU A 24 -18.89 -15.13 10.62
N GLN A 25 -18.07 -16.01 10.07
CA GLN A 25 -16.68 -15.68 9.89
C GLN A 25 -16.76 -14.46 8.99
N SER A 26 -16.67 -13.28 9.60
CA SER A 26 -16.25 -12.15 8.87
C SER A 26 -14.90 -12.60 8.28
N ASN A 27 -14.87 -12.94 7.00
CA ASN A 27 -13.67 -12.77 6.23
C ASN A 27 -13.30 -11.32 6.51
N ASN A 28 -12.36 -11.10 7.44
CA ASN A 28 -11.80 -9.80 7.79
C ASN A 28 -10.88 -9.31 6.67
N GLN A 29 -11.27 -9.50 5.42
CA GLN A 29 -10.84 -8.64 4.36
C GLN A 29 -11.66 -7.37 4.53
N SER A 30 -11.01 -6.34 5.06
CA SER A 30 -11.58 -5.02 5.21
C SER A 30 -12.35 -4.66 3.93
N SER A 31 -13.66 -4.48 4.03
CA SER A 31 -14.49 -4.01 2.91
C SER A 31 -14.15 -2.56 2.54
N GLN A 32 -13.31 -1.92 3.33
CA GLN A 32 -12.90 -0.54 3.17
C GLN A 32 -11.81 -0.41 2.12
N LYS A 33 -11.95 0.58 1.25
CA LYS A 33 -10.95 0.99 0.28
C LYS A 33 -9.65 1.37 0.99
N ILE A 34 -8.51 1.03 0.38
CA ILE A 34 -7.18 1.42 0.87
C ILE A 34 -6.58 2.42 -0.12
N VAL A 35 -6.09 3.54 0.40
CA VAL A 35 -5.48 4.61 -0.39
C VAL A 35 -3.96 4.47 -0.35
N LEU A 36 -3.34 4.44 -1.53
CA LEU A 36 -1.90 4.39 -1.68
C LEU A 36 -1.34 5.82 -1.83
N ILE A 37 -0.27 6.12 -1.07
CA ILE A 37 0.42 7.41 -1.11
C ILE A 37 1.85 7.17 -1.58
N GLU A 38 2.20 7.68 -2.75
CA GLU A 38 3.58 7.65 -3.23
C GLU A 38 4.23 8.99 -2.84
N LYS A 39 5.08 8.98 -1.80
CA LYS A 39 5.84 10.15 -1.33
C LYS A 39 7.18 10.20 -2.04
N PHE A 40 7.39 11.20 -2.88
CA PHE A 40 8.69 11.50 -3.49
C PHE A 40 9.58 12.25 -2.50
N THR A 41 10.77 11.72 -2.26
CA THR A 41 11.66 12.13 -1.16
C THR A 41 13.13 11.97 -1.53
N GLY A 42 14.04 12.47 -0.68
CA GLY A 42 15.49 12.30 -0.84
C GLY A 42 16.23 12.56 0.46
N HIS A 43 17.34 11.87 0.68
CA HIS A 43 18.11 11.96 1.91
C HIS A 43 18.80 13.33 2.12
N LYS A 44 19.02 14.09 1.03
CA LYS A 44 19.53 15.48 1.06
C LYS A 44 18.42 16.54 1.00
N CYS A 45 17.16 16.14 1.05
CA CYS A 45 16.03 17.06 1.04
C CYS A 45 15.67 17.48 2.45
N SER A 46 15.98 18.74 2.80
CA SER A 46 15.81 19.28 4.15
C SER A 46 14.35 19.34 4.65
N ASN A 47 13.37 19.42 3.75
CA ASN A 47 11.95 19.44 4.08
C ASN A 47 11.28 18.06 4.03
N CYS A 48 11.98 17.03 3.56
CA CYS A 48 11.41 15.70 3.39
C CYS A 48 11.07 14.99 4.73
N PRO A 49 11.83 15.16 5.81
CA PRO A 49 11.45 14.61 7.11
C PRO A 49 10.13 15.16 7.65
N ASP A 50 9.78 16.43 7.33
CA ASP A 50 8.48 16.99 7.71
C ASP A 50 7.32 16.30 6.99
N ALA A 51 7.49 15.96 5.71
CA ALA A 51 6.54 15.13 4.98
C ALA A 51 6.45 13.69 5.55
N THR A 52 7.55 13.14 6.06
CA THR A 52 7.55 11.84 6.76
C THR A 52 6.77 11.91 8.07
N ARG A 53 6.92 12.98 8.85
CA ARG A 53 6.10 13.22 10.05
C ARG A 53 4.61 13.29 9.69
N LYS A 54 4.27 13.97 8.59
CA LYS A 54 2.88 14.03 8.10
C LYS A 54 2.33 12.65 7.73
N ILE A 55 3.11 11.80 7.08
CA ILE A 55 2.71 10.40 6.80
C ILE A 55 2.42 9.65 8.10
N LYS A 56 3.26 9.79 9.14
CA LYS A 56 3.01 9.14 10.44
C LYS A 56 1.69 9.61 11.08
N GLU A 57 1.41 10.91 11.07
CA GLU A 57 0.12 11.45 11.54
C GLU A 57 -1.08 10.86 10.76
N LEU A 58 -0.95 10.71 9.44
CA LEU A 58 -1.99 10.11 8.61
C LEU A 58 -2.16 8.61 8.88
N GLN A 59 -1.07 7.87 9.12
CA GLN A 59 -1.14 6.46 9.53
C GLN A 59 -1.79 6.29 10.90
N GLU A 60 -1.53 7.18 11.86
CA GLU A 60 -2.22 7.17 13.15
C GLU A 60 -3.73 7.43 12.99
N LEU A 61 -4.13 8.32 12.08
CA LEU A 61 -5.51 8.69 11.84
C LEU A 61 -6.29 7.65 11.04
N TYR A 62 -5.72 7.16 9.94
CA TYR A 62 -6.40 6.29 8.97
C TYR A 62 -6.02 4.81 9.11
N GLN A 63 -5.00 4.50 9.92
CA GLN A 63 -4.51 3.14 10.19
C GLN A 63 -4.28 2.34 8.89
N ASP A 64 -4.89 1.16 8.79
CA ASP A 64 -4.76 0.25 7.64
C ASP A 64 -5.47 0.75 6.36
N ALA A 65 -6.17 1.89 6.42
CA ALA A 65 -6.82 2.47 5.25
C ALA A 65 -5.85 3.23 4.33
N ILE A 66 -4.57 3.37 4.70
CA ILE A 66 -3.54 3.97 3.84
C ILE A 66 -2.28 3.12 3.77
N ILE A 67 -1.65 3.11 2.60
CA ILE A 67 -0.34 2.50 2.36
C ILE A 67 0.61 3.58 1.84
N PRO A 68 1.55 4.09 2.65
CA PRO A 68 2.59 4.98 2.16
C PRO A 68 3.73 4.21 1.50
N ILE A 69 4.32 4.82 0.47
CA ILE A 69 5.54 4.38 -0.21
C ILE A 69 6.47 5.58 -0.34
N SER A 70 7.72 5.44 0.08
CA SER A 70 8.76 6.47 -0.05
C SER A 70 9.62 6.18 -1.27
N ILE A 71 9.53 7.04 -2.28
CA ILE A 71 10.20 6.91 -3.59
C ILE A 71 11.31 7.93 -3.69
N HIS A 72 12.54 7.48 -3.98
CA HIS A 72 13.72 8.33 -4.18
C HIS A 72 14.05 8.41 -5.67
N PRO A 73 13.65 9.50 -6.38
CA PRO A 73 13.91 9.61 -7.80
C PRO A 73 15.36 10.05 -8.08
N GLY A 74 16.13 9.21 -8.78
CA GLY A 74 17.52 9.52 -9.18
C GLY A 74 17.63 10.69 -10.17
N GLY A 75 16.53 11.03 -10.85
CA GLY A 75 16.46 12.24 -11.70
C GLY A 75 16.56 13.55 -10.93
N LEU A 76 16.29 13.57 -9.63
CA LEU A 76 16.43 14.72 -8.73
C LEU A 76 17.73 14.62 -7.91
N LYS A 77 18.84 14.54 -8.61
CA LYS A 77 20.20 14.26 -8.11
C LYS A 77 20.62 15.09 -6.91
N GLU A 78 20.28 16.36 -6.88
CA GLU A 78 20.60 17.27 -5.76
C GLU A 78 20.06 16.78 -4.41
N PHE A 79 19.01 15.93 -4.42
CA PHE A 79 18.39 15.39 -3.23
C PHE A 79 18.69 13.90 -2.97
N THR A 80 19.15 13.17 -3.99
CA THR A 80 19.22 11.70 -3.95
C THR A 80 20.58 11.11 -4.30
N ASP A 81 21.50 11.86 -4.93
CA ASP A 81 22.84 11.36 -5.25
C ASP A 81 23.61 11.00 -3.98
N THR A 82 24.36 9.91 -4.04
CA THR A 82 25.27 9.50 -2.97
C THR A 82 26.54 10.36 -2.95
N ASP A 83 27.14 10.52 -1.77
CA ASP A 83 28.46 11.11 -1.53
C ASP A 83 29.08 10.55 -0.23
N ASP A 84 30.21 11.13 0.22
CA ASP A 84 30.93 10.65 1.42
C ASP A 84 30.11 10.68 2.70
N ASN A 85 29.07 11.52 2.79
CA ASN A 85 28.16 11.61 3.95
C ASN A 85 26.87 10.82 3.74
N TYR A 86 26.44 10.60 2.50
CA TYR A 86 25.21 9.94 2.13
C TYR A 86 25.53 8.73 1.23
N ILE A 87 26.02 7.68 1.84
CA ILE A 87 26.56 6.50 1.13
C ILE A 87 25.48 5.53 0.62
N TYR A 88 24.25 5.61 1.16
CA TYR A 88 23.18 4.70 0.83
C TYR A 88 22.40 5.16 -0.41
N ASP A 89 22.40 4.34 -1.47
CA ASP A 89 21.63 4.62 -2.68
C ASP A 89 20.19 4.06 -2.56
N PHE A 90 19.22 4.96 -2.44
CA PHE A 90 17.81 4.62 -2.40
C PHE A 90 17.14 4.64 -3.77
N THR A 91 17.84 5.03 -4.83
CA THR A 91 17.25 5.22 -6.15
C THR A 91 17.04 3.90 -6.87
N THR A 92 16.07 3.85 -7.78
CA THR A 92 15.84 2.76 -8.71
C THR A 92 15.40 3.31 -10.06
N ASN A 93 15.60 2.55 -11.15
CA ASN A 93 15.10 2.95 -12.47
C ASN A 93 13.57 3.15 -12.47
N SER A 94 12.82 2.32 -11.73
CA SER A 94 11.37 2.45 -11.62
C SER A 94 10.96 3.71 -10.87
N SER A 95 11.71 4.12 -9.83
CA SER A 95 11.43 5.37 -9.10
C SER A 95 11.57 6.60 -10.01
N ASP A 96 12.52 6.60 -10.92
CA ASP A 96 12.69 7.69 -11.89
C ASP A 96 11.52 7.80 -12.87
N VAL A 97 11.11 6.65 -13.42
CA VAL A 97 9.97 6.59 -14.33
C VAL A 97 8.69 7.06 -13.64
N ILE A 98 8.40 6.52 -12.43
CA ILE A 98 7.20 6.90 -11.67
C ILE A 98 7.22 8.40 -11.34
N ALA A 99 8.33 8.93 -10.82
CA ALA A 99 8.45 10.34 -10.46
C ALA A 99 8.25 11.27 -11.66
N SER A 100 8.86 10.93 -12.81
CA SER A 100 8.71 11.68 -14.05
C SER A 100 7.25 11.71 -14.53
N ASP A 101 6.60 10.56 -14.60
CA ASP A 101 5.23 10.43 -15.13
C ASP A 101 4.19 11.05 -14.20
N MET A 102 4.43 11.00 -12.89
CA MET A 102 3.56 11.66 -11.90
C MET A 102 3.81 13.16 -11.78
N GLY A 103 4.89 13.69 -12.37
CA GLY A 103 5.23 15.11 -12.35
C GLY A 103 5.92 15.57 -11.07
N ALA A 104 6.70 14.72 -10.41
CA ALA A 104 7.48 15.08 -9.23
C ALA A 104 8.68 15.95 -9.64
N SER A 105 8.47 17.26 -9.73
CA SER A 105 9.46 18.26 -10.20
C SER A 105 10.30 18.86 -9.07
N PHE A 106 9.93 18.68 -7.83
CA PHE A 106 10.67 19.07 -6.62
C PHE A 106 10.26 18.19 -5.44
N LEU A 107 10.98 18.28 -4.30
CA LEU A 107 10.75 17.47 -3.10
C LEU A 107 10.46 18.35 -1.86
N PRO A 108 9.61 17.88 -0.91
CA PRO A 108 8.77 16.69 -1.00
C PRO A 108 7.48 16.94 -1.77
N LEU A 109 7.07 15.97 -2.57
CA LEU A 109 5.74 15.87 -3.19
C LEU A 109 5.19 14.46 -3.01
N GLY A 110 3.91 14.23 -3.31
CA GLY A 110 3.37 12.88 -3.33
C GLY A 110 2.06 12.77 -4.09
N THR A 111 1.79 11.59 -4.61
CA THR A 111 0.49 11.24 -5.19
C THR A 111 -0.43 10.63 -4.13
N VAL A 112 -1.72 10.75 -4.33
CA VAL A 112 -2.75 10.07 -3.55
C VAL A 112 -3.61 9.27 -4.53
N ASN A 113 -3.42 7.95 -4.59
CA ASN A 113 -3.97 7.06 -5.64
C ASN A 113 -3.75 7.58 -7.07
N ARG A 114 -2.75 8.42 -7.30
CA ARG A 114 -2.44 9.03 -8.61
C ARG A 114 -3.62 9.79 -9.23
N ILE A 115 -4.51 10.38 -8.43
CA ILE A 115 -5.60 11.22 -8.93
C ILE A 115 -5.06 12.50 -9.55
N ASP A 116 -5.83 13.09 -10.47
CA ASP A 116 -5.52 14.39 -11.07
C ASP A 116 -5.76 15.54 -10.10
N GLY A 117 -5.22 16.72 -10.41
CA GLY A 117 -5.48 17.98 -9.69
C GLY A 117 -4.40 18.36 -8.69
N GLY A 118 -3.24 17.69 -8.72
CA GLY A 118 -2.08 18.08 -7.93
C GLY A 118 -1.47 19.42 -8.37
N ILE A 119 -0.60 19.97 -7.52
CA ILE A 119 0.15 21.22 -7.80
C ILE A 119 1.12 21.03 -8.97
N SER A 120 1.57 19.80 -9.21
CA SER A 120 2.40 19.40 -10.32
C SER A 120 1.84 18.07 -10.87
N ASN A 121 1.03 18.16 -11.92
CA ASN A 121 0.31 17.03 -12.50
C ASN A 121 -0.50 16.26 -11.45
N ARG A 122 -0.03 15.06 -11.01
CA ARG A 122 -0.68 14.20 -10.00
C ARG A 122 -0.08 14.34 -8.60
N CYS A 123 0.91 15.21 -8.46
CA CYS A 123 1.60 15.41 -7.19
C CYS A 123 0.98 16.53 -6.36
N PHE A 124 0.70 16.22 -5.11
CA PHE A 124 0.17 17.12 -4.08
C PHE A 124 1.26 17.45 -3.07
N THR A 125 1.15 18.60 -2.41
CA THR A 125 1.95 18.90 -1.22
C THR A 125 1.41 18.13 -0.01
N LYS A 126 2.24 17.93 1.00
CA LYS A 126 1.87 17.22 2.24
C LYS A 126 0.61 17.77 2.93
N ASP A 127 0.34 19.08 2.79
CA ASP A 127 -0.79 19.73 3.43
C ASP A 127 -2.14 19.39 2.75
N GLN A 128 -2.09 18.87 1.53
CA GLN A 128 -3.27 18.47 0.76
C GLN A 128 -3.62 16.98 0.94
N TRP A 129 -2.65 16.14 1.37
CA TRP A 129 -2.84 14.69 1.40
C TRP A 129 -4.05 14.24 2.22
N ALA A 130 -4.26 14.80 3.42
CA ALA A 130 -5.40 14.43 4.26
C ALA A 130 -6.75 14.62 3.55
N SER A 131 -6.95 15.76 2.90
CA SER A 131 -8.20 16.05 2.19
C SER A 131 -8.42 15.15 0.97
N GLU A 132 -7.35 14.78 0.27
CA GLU A 132 -7.47 13.89 -0.90
C GLU A 132 -7.69 12.43 -0.47
N ILE A 133 -7.08 11.98 0.63
CA ILE A 133 -7.35 10.68 1.24
C ILE A 133 -8.83 10.58 1.63
N GLU A 134 -9.36 11.59 2.34
CA GLU A 134 -10.74 11.60 2.80
C GLU A 134 -11.74 11.48 1.65
N LYS A 135 -11.55 12.25 0.57
CA LYS A 135 -12.38 12.17 -0.65
C LYS A 135 -12.35 10.78 -1.32
N LEU A 136 -11.25 10.03 -1.17
CA LEU A 136 -11.11 8.69 -1.74
C LEU A 136 -11.69 7.61 -0.84
N LEU A 137 -11.65 7.80 0.47
CA LEU A 137 -12.20 6.86 1.45
C LEU A 137 -13.69 7.00 1.65
N TYR A 138 -14.22 8.22 1.58
CA TYR A 138 -15.62 8.52 1.90
C TYR A 138 -16.31 9.27 0.76
N ASP A 139 -17.62 9.12 0.66
CA ASP A 139 -18.46 9.90 -0.24
C ASP A 139 -18.92 11.22 0.40
N SER A 140 -19.78 11.99 -0.30
CA SER A 140 -20.30 13.28 0.20
C SER A 140 -21.20 13.18 1.44
N GLU A 141 -21.67 11.98 1.77
CA GLU A 141 -22.49 11.70 2.95
C GLU A 141 -21.65 11.14 4.11
N GLY A 142 -20.34 10.99 3.92
CA GLY A 142 -19.40 10.41 4.88
C GLY A 142 -19.45 8.89 4.97
N LEU A 143 -20.05 8.22 3.98
CA LEU A 143 -20.10 6.77 3.92
C LEU A 143 -18.84 6.21 3.24
N PRO A 144 -18.29 5.07 3.72
CA PRO A 144 -17.13 4.44 3.11
C PRO A 144 -17.39 4.09 1.64
N ARG A 145 -16.46 4.49 0.77
CA ARG A 145 -16.49 4.10 -0.64
C ARG A 145 -16.18 2.62 -0.81
N PRO A 146 -16.93 1.89 -1.64
CA PRO A 146 -16.69 0.49 -1.86
C PRO A 146 -15.38 0.24 -2.63
N LYS A 147 -14.77 -0.91 -2.39
CA LYS A 147 -13.71 -1.47 -3.24
C LYS A 147 -14.27 -1.87 -4.60
N LYS A 148 -13.43 -1.76 -5.63
CA LYS A 148 -13.68 -2.34 -6.95
C LYS A 148 -13.01 -3.71 -7.11
N PHE A 149 -11.90 -3.91 -6.41
CA PHE A 149 -11.12 -5.13 -6.44
C PHE A 149 -10.84 -5.64 -5.04
N ASN A 150 -10.95 -6.94 -4.89
CA ASN A 150 -10.34 -7.65 -3.78
C ASN A 150 -8.98 -8.14 -4.25
N ILE A 151 -7.93 -7.83 -3.48
CA ILE A 151 -6.56 -8.22 -3.78
C ILE A 151 -6.06 -9.00 -2.57
N ASP A 152 -5.58 -10.21 -2.80
CA ASP A 152 -4.96 -11.05 -1.78
C ASP A 152 -3.54 -11.42 -2.19
N ILE A 153 -2.61 -11.46 -1.22
CA ILE A 153 -1.20 -11.80 -1.42
C ILE A 153 -0.85 -12.97 -0.53
N SER A 154 -0.18 -13.97 -1.10
CA SER A 154 0.55 -14.97 -0.34
C SER A 154 2.03 -14.98 -0.73
N THR A 155 2.90 -15.22 0.25
CA THR A 155 4.36 -15.18 0.09
C THR A 155 4.98 -16.47 0.61
N VAL A 156 6.00 -16.95 -0.11
CA VAL A 156 6.87 -18.04 0.35
C VAL A 156 8.32 -17.62 0.16
N PHE A 157 9.07 -17.51 1.25
CA PHE A 157 10.48 -17.14 1.21
C PHE A 157 11.38 -18.32 1.55
N ASN A 158 12.24 -18.70 0.60
CA ASN A 158 13.27 -19.72 0.81
C ASN A 158 14.57 -19.04 1.29
N THR A 159 14.86 -19.14 2.58
CA THR A 159 16.02 -18.50 3.22
C THR A 159 17.36 -18.98 2.66
N THR A 160 17.46 -20.25 2.23
CA THR A 160 18.70 -20.84 1.69
C THR A 160 19.01 -20.32 0.30
N LYS A 161 18.00 -20.21 -0.55
CA LYS A 161 18.15 -19.75 -1.93
C LYS A 161 18.00 -18.23 -2.07
N LYS A 162 17.55 -17.55 -1.02
CA LYS A 162 17.11 -16.14 -1.08
C LYS A 162 16.01 -15.92 -2.11
N GLU A 163 15.18 -16.92 -2.34
CA GLU A 163 14.12 -16.92 -3.33
C GLU A 163 12.77 -16.58 -2.69
N LEU A 164 12.12 -15.57 -3.23
CA LEU A 164 10.78 -15.13 -2.84
C LEU A 164 9.80 -15.47 -3.95
N THR A 165 8.78 -16.26 -3.62
CA THR A 165 7.61 -16.47 -4.49
C THR A 165 6.45 -15.65 -3.93
N ILE A 166 5.82 -14.86 -4.80
CA ILE A 166 4.65 -14.03 -4.50
C ILE A 166 3.50 -14.51 -5.38
N GLU A 167 2.42 -14.93 -4.76
CA GLU A 167 1.15 -15.21 -5.44
C GLU A 167 0.18 -14.10 -5.10
N THR A 168 -0.42 -13.49 -6.13
CA THR A 168 -1.41 -12.43 -6.00
C THR A 168 -2.70 -12.85 -6.67
N ASN A 169 -3.79 -12.86 -5.92
CA ASN A 169 -5.13 -13.18 -6.41
C ASN A 169 -6.00 -11.93 -6.41
N ILE A 170 -6.67 -11.65 -7.53
CA ILE A 170 -7.53 -10.49 -7.72
C ILE A 170 -8.93 -10.95 -8.08
N ILE A 171 -9.93 -10.36 -7.42
CA ILE A 171 -11.34 -10.57 -7.75
C ILE A 171 -11.97 -9.21 -8.05
N ALA A 172 -12.58 -9.04 -9.22
CA ALA A 172 -13.37 -7.86 -9.53
C ALA A 172 -14.71 -7.93 -8.77
N LEU A 173 -15.04 -6.87 -8.02
CA LEU A 173 -16.25 -6.80 -7.18
C LEU A 173 -17.44 -6.15 -7.88
N SER A 174 -17.27 -5.70 -9.11
CA SER A 174 -18.30 -5.15 -9.99
C SER A 174 -17.84 -5.21 -11.44
N ASP A 175 -18.78 -5.03 -12.37
CA ASP A 175 -18.43 -4.85 -13.77
C ASP A 175 -17.63 -3.57 -13.95
N VAL A 176 -16.47 -3.65 -14.60
CA VAL A 176 -15.61 -2.51 -14.95
C VAL A 176 -15.26 -2.58 -16.43
N LYS A 177 -15.42 -1.48 -17.17
CA LYS A 177 -15.27 -1.46 -18.63
C LYS A 177 -13.89 -1.04 -19.12
N ASN A 178 -13.06 -0.51 -18.21
CA ASN A 178 -11.74 0.02 -18.54
C ASN A 178 -10.69 -1.10 -18.49
N ASN A 179 -9.48 -0.79 -18.95
CA ASN A 179 -8.35 -1.69 -18.83
C ASN A 179 -7.61 -1.41 -17.52
N PHE A 180 -7.14 -2.49 -16.89
CA PHE A 180 -6.44 -2.43 -15.61
C PHE A 180 -5.15 -3.22 -15.64
N ASN A 181 -4.16 -2.72 -14.93
CA ASN A 181 -2.92 -3.43 -14.66
C ASN A 181 -2.79 -3.72 -13.17
N LEU A 182 -2.17 -4.86 -12.86
CA LEU A 182 -1.66 -5.23 -11.55
C LEU A 182 -0.18 -4.84 -11.46
N VAL A 183 0.18 -4.08 -10.44
CA VAL A 183 1.59 -3.83 -10.07
C VAL A 183 1.88 -4.48 -8.73
N ILE A 184 3.04 -5.13 -8.65
CA ILE A 184 3.56 -5.76 -7.45
C ILE A 184 4.93 -5.13 -7.17
N ILE A 185 5.11 -4.58 -5.97
CA ILE A 185 6.36 -3.95 -5.54
C ILE A 185 6.81 -4.50 -4.19
N ILE A 186 8.08 -4.30 -3.88
CA ILE A 186 8.62 -4.54 -2.54
C ILE A 186 9.00 -3.20 -1.92
N ILE A 187 8.63 -3.03 -0.65
CA ILE A 187 9.04 -1.92 0.19
C ILE A 187 9.75 -2.45 1.44
N GLU A 188 10.60 -1.61 2.05
CA GLU A 188 11.37 -1.96 3.24
C GLU A 188 11.26 -0.86 4.30
N ASP A 189 11.12 -1.26 5.56
CA ASP A 189 11.09 -0.41 6.73
C ASP A 189 12.40 -0.53 7.53
N GLY A 190 12.72 0.49 8.36
CA GLY A 190 13.81 0.42 9.34
C GLY A 190 15.21 0.54 8.76
N ILE A 191 15.39 1.11 7.57
CA ILE A 191 16.73 1.35 7.00
C ILE A 191 17.36 2.53 7.74
N ILE A 192 18.50 2.29 8.37
CA ILE A 192 19.26 3.35 9.07
C ILE A 192 20.30 3.94 8.14
N ALA A 193 20.12 5.20 7.78
CA ALA A 193 21.02 5.93 6.90
C ALA A 193 20.94 7.45 7.16
N PRO A 194 21.95 8.24 6.75
CA PRO A 194 21.92 9.69 6.94
C PRO A 194 20.77 10.39 6.24
N GLN A 195 20.26 11.46 6.88
CA GLN A 195 19.20 12.34 6.38
C GLN A 195 19.44 13.76 6.89
N ILE A 196 19.19 14.77 6.06
CA ILE A 196 19.11 16.16 6.52
C ILE A 196 17.66 16.49 6.94
N ASP A 197 17.47 17.10 8.13
CA ASP A 197 16.19 17.62 8.62
C ASP A 197 16.33 19.11 8.92
N GLY A 198 15.74 19.96 8.08
CA GLY A 198 15.98 21.38 8.12
C GLY A 198 17.46 21.73 7.88
N THR A 199 18.16 22.08 8.93
CA THR A 199 19.61 22.36 8.91
C THR A 199 20.45 21.33 9.67
N GLU A 200 19.81 20.32 10.26
CA GLU A 200 20.43 19.30 11.06
C GLU A 200 20.79 18.06 10.21
N PHE A 201 22.03 17.60 10.29
CA PHE A 201 22.46 16.34 9.73
C PHE A 201 22.25 15.24 10.75
N ILE A 202 21.36 14.27 10.43
CA ILE A 202 21.05 13.13 11.28
C ILE A 202 21.74 11.90 10.68
N GLU A 203 22.79 11.44 11.32
CA GLU A 203 23.61 10.32 10.86
C GLU A 203 22.83 8.98 10.87
N SER A 204 22.00 8.78 11.87
CA SER A 204 21.24 7.54 12.10
C SER A 204 19.74 7.81 12.00
N TYR A 205 19.29 8.27 10.84
CA TYR A 205 17.87 8.46 10.56
C TYR A 205 17.23 7.15 10.10
N GLU A 206 16.04 6.83 10.64
CA GLU A 206 15.28 5.65 10.26
C GLU A 206 14.35 5.95 9.07
N HIS A 207 14.65 5.32 7.94
CA HIS A 207 13.86 5.39 6.72
C HIS A 207 12.85 4.25 6.66
N ASN A 208 11.58 4.57 6.40
CA ASN A 208 10.48 3.61 6.37
C ASN A 208 9.68 3.70 5.06
N ASN A 209 9.01 2.60 4.70
CA ASN A 209 8.21 2.44 3.49
C ASN A 209 9.01 2.67 2.20
N ILE A 210 10.30 2.35 2.22
CA ILE A 210 11.22 2.61 1.09
C ILE A 210 10.90 1.69 -0.07
N TYR A 211 10.62 2.28 -1.23
CA TYR A 211 10.46 1.56 -2.49
C TYR A 211 11.76 0.87 -2.88
N ARG A 212 11.74 -0.46 -3.03
CA ARG A 212 12.93 -1.24 -3.35
C ARG A 212 12.94 -1.72 -4.79
N CYS A 213 11.83 -2.30 -5.27
CA CYS A 213 11.73 -2.75 -6.65
C CYS A 213 10.29 -2.96 -7.10
N ALA A 214 10.10 -2.94 -8.44
CA ALA A 214 8.92 -3.48 -9.10
C ALA A 214 9.15 -4.96 -9.42
N VAL A 215 8.30 -5.85 -8.95
CA VAL A 215 8.43 -7.29 -9.14
C VAL A 215 8.04 -7.71 -10.57
N ASN A 216 6.93 -7.15 -11.08
CA ASN A 216 6.39 -7.45 -12.40
C ASN A 216 6.47 -6.27 -13.38
N GLY A 217 7.46 -5.37 -13.17
CA GLY A 217 7.70 -4.18 -13.99
C GLY A 217 7.06 -2.92 -13.40
N THR A 218 7.59 -1.73 -13.79
CA THR A 218 7.19 -0.43 -13.24
C THR A 218 5.68 -0.18 -13.34
N TYR A 219 5.07 -0.62 -14.44
CA TYR A 219 3.63 -0.50 -14.71
C TYR A 219 2.89 -1.84 -14.67
N GLY A 220 3.57 -2.89 -14.23
CA GLY A 220 2.98 -4.20 -13.99
C GLY A 220 2.50 -4.91 -15.25
N GLU A 221 1.51 -5.76 -15.07
CA GLU A 221 0.95 -6.61 -16.10
C GLU A 221 -0.56 -6.35 -16.30
N ASN A 222 -1.03 -6.48 -17.55
CA ASN A 222 -2.44 -6.29 -17.86
C ASN A 222 -3.28 -7.47 -17.33
N ILE A 223 -4.35 -7.15 -16.60
CA ILE A 223 -5.29 -8.12 -16.04
C ILE A 223 -6.64 -8.12 -16.76
N SER A 224 -6.85 -7.20 -17.72
CA SER A 224 -8.12 -7.00 -18.39
C SER A 224 -8.18 -7.70 -19.74
N ASN A 225 -9.38 -8.07 -20.14
CA ASN A 225 -9.67 -8.45 -21.52
C ASN A 225 -10.15 -7.23 -22.32
N SER A 226 -10.39 -7.39 -23.64
CA SER A 226 -10.80 -6.31 -24.53
C SER A 226 -12.13 -5.60 -24.17
N ASN A 227 -12.93 -6.17 -23.27
CA ASN A 227 -14.24 -5.67 -22.86
C ASN A 227 -14.27 -5.16 -21.41
N GLY A 228 -13.11 -5.09 -20.73
CA GLY A 228 -13.01 -4.84 -19.29
C GLY A 228 -13.09 -6.12 -18.47
N LEU A 229 -13.58 -6.05 -17.23
CA LEU A 229 -13.72 -7.19 -16.33
C LEU A 229 -15.17 -7.28 -15.85
N GLU A 230 -15.71 -8.49 -15.85
CA GLU A 230 -17.03 -8.79 -15.29
C GLU A 230 -16.94 -8.94 -13.78
N ASN A 231 -18.05 -8.72 -13.08
CA ASN A 231 -18.16 -9.00 -11.65
C ASN A 231 -17.77 -10.47 -11.37
N GLN A 232 -16.98 -10.69 -10.30
CA GLN A 232 -16.41 -11.98 -9.91
C GLN A 232 -15.38 -12.55 -10.91
N PHE A 233 -14.87 -11.72 -11.83
CA PHE A 233 -13.71 -12.12 -12.61
C PHE A 233 -12.50 -12.31 -11.69
N GLU A 234 -11.81 -13.43 -11.85
CA GLU A 234 -10.63 -13.79 -11.08
C GLU A 234 -9.37 -13.74 -11.95
N TYR A 235 -8.30 -13.19 -11.38
CA TYR A 235 -6.97 -13.18 -11.99
C TYR A 235 -5.93 -13.60 -10.96
N GLN A 236 -5.02 -14.48 -11.35
CA GLN A 236 -3.89 -14.93 -10.53
C GLN A 236 -2.57 -14.58 -11.20
N SER A 237 -1.65 -14.02 -10.44
CA SER A 237 -0.26 -13.78 -10.82
C SER A 237 0.68 -14.49 -9.87
N ILE A 238 1.69 -15.17 -10.42
CA ILE A 238 2.75 -15.83 -9.63
C ILE A 238 4.09 -15.30 -10.11
N ASN A 239 4.81 -14.66 -9.21
CA ASN A 239 6.11 -14.06 -9.47
C ASN A 239 7.16 -14.68 -8.54
N THR A 240 8.33 -15.00 -9.09
CA THR A 240 9.46 -15.52 -8.30
C THR A 240 10.69 -14.67 -8.59
N LEU A 241 11.37 -14.22 -7.53
CA LEU A 241 12.60 -13.45 -7.64
C LEU A 241 13.64 -13.94 -6.63
N ILE A 242 14.90 -13.82 -7.02
CA ILE A 242 16.03 -14.09 -6.13
C ILE A 242 16.54 -12.76 -5.61
N LEU A 243 16.41 -12.55 -4.32
CA LEU A 243 16.79 -11.31 -3.66
C LEU A 243 18.32 -11.18 -3.65
N ASN A 244 18.85 -9.98 -3.81
CA ASN A 244 20.29 -9.64 -3.92
C ASN A 244 21.01 -10.12 -5.20
N GLN A 245 20.33 -10.82 -6.11
CA GLN A 245 20.96 -11.31 -7.34
C GLN A 245 20.38 -10.70 -8.62
N ASP A 246 19.22 -10.08 -8.53
CA ASP A 246 18.60 -9.44 -9.69
C ASP A 246 19.30 -8.12 -10.01
N ALA A 247 19.87 -8.05 -11.22
CA ALA A 247 20.60 -6.87 -11.71
C ALA A 247 19.76 -5.58 -11.83
N ASN A 248 18.46 -5.68 -11.66
CA ASN A 248 17.52 -4.55 -11.71
C ASN A 248 17.30 -3.87 -10.35
N HIS A 249 17.92 -4.38 -9.29
CA HIS A 249 17.77 -3.85 -7.95
C HIS A 249 19.01 -3.03 -7.58
N ASN A 250 18.87 -1.73 -7.48
CA ASN A 250 19.90 -0.84 -6.94
C ASN A 250 19.96 -0.93 -5.40
N TRP A 251 20.20 -2.14 -4.90
CA TRP A 251 20.28 -2.34 -3.47
C TRP A 251 21.72 -2.25 -3.02
N THR A 252 22.03 -1.28 -2.20
CA THR A 252 23.37 -1.03 -1.69
C THR A 252 23.73 -1.88 -0.48
N SER A 253 22.76 -2.57 0.13
CA SER A 253 22.98 -3.46 1.27
C SER A 253 22.35 -4.82 1.07
N ASP A 254 22.99 -5.85 1.64
CA ASP A 254 22.40 -7.17 1.76
C ASP A 254 21.08 -7.13 2.52
N TRP A 255 20.18 -8.04 2.16
CA TRP A 255 18.90 -8.26 2.84
C TRP A 255 19.12 -8.88 4.23
N ASP A 256 19.63 -8.12 5.14
CA ASP A 256 19.82 -8.64 6.48
C ASP A 256 18.50 -8.66 7.26
N ASN A 257 17.47 -7.97 6.74
CA ASN A 257 16.22 -7.85 7.47
C ASN A 257 14.96 -8.03 6.61
N ILE A 258 14.82 -9.22 6.04
CA ILE A 258 13.62 -9.61 5.29
C ILE A 258 12.32 -9.45 6.11
N ASN A 259 12.40 -9.50 7.44
CA ASN A 259 11.27 -9.29 8.34
C ASN A 259 10.71 -7.86 8.26
N ASN A 260 11.52 -6.91 7.78
CA ASN A 260 11.09 -5.52 7.58
C ASN A 260 10.61 -5.25 6.15
N CYS A 261 10.52 -6.28 5.33
CA CYS A 261 10.12 -6.17 3.94
C CYS A 261 8.65 -6.58 3.75
N TYR A 262 7.99 -5.82 2.88
CA TYR A 262 6.58 -6.02 2.57
C TYR A 262 6.36 -6.05 1.07
N VAL A 263 5.41 -6.87 0.64
CA VAL A 263 4.85 -6.81 -0.71
C VAL A 263 3.68 -5.83 -0.69
N VAL A 264 3.65 -4.91 -1.64
CA VAL A 264 2.49 -4.08 -1.92
C VAL A 264 2.00 -4.42 -3.33
N ALA A 265 0.73 -4.77 -3.45
CA ALA A 265 0.08 -4.97 -4.73
C ALA A 265 -1.03 -3.94 -4.91
N TYR A 266 -1.16 -3.39 -6.11
CA TYR A 266 -2.23 -2.47 -6.43
C TYR A 266 -2.71 -2.63 -7.87
N VAL A 267 -4.01 -2.36 -8.06
CA VAL A 267 -4.64 -2.34 -9.38
C VAL A 267 -4.91 -0.89 -9.77
N TYR A 268 -4.49 -0.51 -10.97
CA TYR A 268 -4.75 0.82 -11.52
C TYR A 268 -5.37 0.75 -12.92
N GLU A 269 -6.14 1.75 -13.27
CA GLU A 269 -6.70 1.94 -14.60
C GLU A 269 -5.65 2.49 -15.56
N THR A 270 -5.43 1.81 -16.70
CA THR A 270 -4.28 2.08 -17.57
C THR A 270 -4.33 3.44 -18.26
N GLU A 271 -5.52 3.94 -18.61
CA GLU A 271 -5.66 5.24 -19.29
C GLU A 271 -5.52 6.43 -18.32
N SER A 272 -6.16 6.32 -17.16
CA SER A 272 -6.15 7.39 -16.16
C SER A 272 -4.97 7.29 -15.18
N LEU A 273 -4.25 6.18 -15.13
CA LEU A 273 -3.25 5.81 -14.12
C LEU A 273 -3.76 5.80 -12.67
N ILE A 274 -5.05 6.03 -12.44
CA ILE A 274 -5.65 6.11 -11.10
C ILE A 274 -5.67 4.74 -10.45
N ILE A 275 -5.08 4.64 -9.27
CA ILE A 275 -5.06 3.42 -8.45
C ILE A 275 -6.46 3.22 -7.87
N GLN A 276 -7.00 2.03 -8.07
CA GLN A 276 -8.34 1.69 -7.64
C GLN A 276 -8.35 1.08 -6.23
N ASP A 277 -7.53 0.06 -6.04
CA ASP A 277 -7.38 -0.64 -4.76
C ASP A 277 -5.95 -1.12 -4.58
N SER A 278 -5.53 -1.28 -3.33
CA SER A 278 -4.19 -1.71 -2.93
C SER A 278 -4.23 -2.58 -1.67
N VAL A 279 -3.17 -3.35 -1.47
CA VAL A 279 -2.95 -4.17 -0.28
C VAL A 279 -1.47 -4.23 0.05
N LYS A 280 -1.12 -4.31 1.33
CA LYS A 280 0.24 -4.52 1.86
C LYS A 280 0.26 -5.80 2.69
N LYS A 281 1.29 -6.62 2.52
CA LYS A 281 1.52 -7.83 3.30
C LYS A 281 3.00 -7.99 3.63
N ALA A 282 3.32 -8.41 4.86
CA ALA A 282 4.68 -8.79 5.24
C ALA A 282 5.16 -9.98 4.39
N ILE A 283 6.45 -10.00 4.03
CA ILE A 283 7.04 -11.13 3.29
C ILE A 283 7.09 -12.37 4.18
N ILE A 284 7.39 -12.18 5.46
CA ILE A 284 7.37 -13.25 6.47
C ILE A 284 6.25 -12.92 7.44
N ASP A 285 5.25 -13.79 7.54
CA ASP A 285 4.23 -13.71 8.59
C ASP A 285 4.86 -14.18 9.92
N GLU A 286 4.66 -13.45 11.02
CA GLU A 286 5.07 -13.83 12.39
C GLU A 286 4.26 -15.01 12.93
#